data_c213b3a7a552b0e946dfc0efde95b0a8
#
_entry.id   c213b3a7a552b0e946dfc0efde95b0a8
#
_cell.length_a   1.000
_cell.length_b   1.000
_cell.length_c   1.000
_cell.angle_alpha   90.00
_cell.angle_beta   90.00
_cell.angle_gamma   90.00
#
_symmetry.space_group_name_H-M   'P 1'
#
loop_
_entity.id
_entity.type
_entity.pdbx_description
1 polymer ?
#
loop_
_entity_poly.entity_id
_entity_poly.type
_entity_poly.pdbx_seq_one_letter_code
_entity_poly.pdbx_strand_id
1 'polypeptide(L)'
;FGSAAFNDVGQVLPFDIQKRIERFTTGGTMTYSPLTNFTNRLTVGYDFSQQEARNLRPFGFNQRPEGALQNNLWQNRLLTFDYVGSFTYDILETVRTNFSWGGQAVGDEIRELEGWGEDFPGAAQPTVSSASVKIAEEERQRVWNAGFFFQNVLDISDKYFLTTGVRVDGNSAFGDGFGLQVYPKASLSWVLSDESFWPDNFGQMKLRSAYGQSGRAPGAFDAVRTWDPVGWGGVPAFVPENVGNPNLGPEVTSEFEIGFDGSWANDRINAVFTYFNQRTSDALMEVTQSPSTGFTETQLENVGEVSNNGIEIGLNLALIESFDYGLDFGINYSTNNSEVVSLGGAAPFAALNGWIEEGQPVP
;
A
#
# COMPACT_ATOMS: atom_id res chain seq x y z
N PHE A 1 -8.95 -6.70 -31.47
CA PHE A 1 -10.26 -6.03 -31.44
C PHE A 1 -11.31 -7.05 -31.89
N GLY A 2 -11.96 -7.75 -31.01
CA GLY A 2 -12.88 -8.83 -31.32
C GLY A 2 -13.83 -9.14 -30.20
N SER A 3 -14.33 -8.10 -29.50
CA SER A 3 -15.46 -8.31 -28.59
C SER A 3 -16.72 -8.42 -29.45
N ALA A 4 -17.48 -9.49 -29.27
CA ALA A 4 -18.79 -9.68 -29.89
C ALA A 4 -19.78 -8.52 -29.58
N ALA A 5 -19.46 -7.73 -28.57
CA ALA A 5 -20.25 -6.56 -28.15
C ALA A 5 -19.91 -5.26 -28.91
N PHE A 6 -18.73 -5.16 -29.54
CA PHE A 6 -18.24 -3.94 -30.17
C PHE A 6 -17.55 -4.28 -31.50
N ASN A 7 -18.37 -4.59 -32.52
CA ASN A 7 -17.87 -5.03 -33.82
C ASN A 7 -17.48 -3.86 -34.76
N ASP A 8 -17.79 -2.62 -34.39
CA ASP A 8 -17.55 -1.44 -35.22
C ASP A 8 -17.06 -0.25 -34.40
N VAL A 9 -16.07 0.46 -34.92
CA VAL A 9 -15.54 1.71 -34.34
C VAL A 9 -16.68 2.75 -34.22
N GLY A 10 -17.63 2.76 -35.15
CA GLY A 10 -18.81 3.62 -35.11
C GLY A 10 -19.71 3.40 -33.89
N GLN A 11 -19.63 2.26 -33.24
CA GLN A 11 -20.39 1.97 -32.00
C GLN A 11 -19.71 2.51 -30.72
N VAL A 12 -18.39 2.73 -30.75
CA VAL A 12 -17.61 3.24 -29.61
C VAL A 12 -17.47 4.76 -29.66
N LEU A 13 -17.37 5.33 -30.88
CA LEU A 13 -17.19 6.77 -31.07
C LEU A 13 -18.28 7.65 -30.44
N PRO A 14 -19.58 7.22 -30.36
CA PRO A 14 -20.62 8.02 -29.73
C PRO A 14 -20.57 8.06 -28.22
N PHE A 15 -19.69 7.27 -27.53
CA PHE A 15 -19.59 7.31 -26.08
C PHE A 15 -19.08 8.67 -25.64
N ASP A 16 -19.79 9.27 -24.68
CA ASP A 16 -19.35 10.48 -24.00
C ASP A 16 -18.89 10.09 -22.61
N ILE A 17 -17.57 9.94 -22.45
CA ILE A 17 -16.92 9.57 -21.18
C ILE A 17 -16.20 10.81 -20.68
N GLN A 18 -16.67 11.34 -19.57
CA GLN A 18 -16.10 12.50 -18.91
C GLN A 18 -15.65 12.12 -17.51
N LYS A 19 -14.46 12.60 -17.12
CA LYS A 19 -13.93 12.46 -15.77
C LYS A 19 -13.45 13.82 -15.31
N ARG A 20 -14.05 14.33 -14.24
CA ARG A 20 -13.65 15.57 -13.58
C ARG A 20 -13.06 15.24 -12.23
N ILE A 21 -11.86 15.76 -11.93
CA ILE A 21 -11.18 15.56 -10.68
C ILE A 21 -10.93 16.94 -10.06
N GLU A 22 -11.34 17.08 -8.80
CA GLU A 22 -11.07 18.23 -7.96
C GLU A 22 -10.30 17.76 -6.75
N ARG A 23 -9.18 18.43 -6.44
CA ARG A 23 -8.36 18.07 -5.28
C ARG A 23 -7.94 19.33 -4.53
N PHE A 24 -8.03 19.27 -3.22
CA PHE A 24 -7.53 20.28 -2.32
C PHE A 24 -6.66 19.64 -1.27
N THR A 25 -5.38 20.06 -1.22
CA THR A 25 -4.42 19.56 -0.24
C THR A 25 -3.87 20.74 0.54
N THR A 26 -3.88 20.64 1.84
CA THR A 26 -3.28 21.65 2.74
C THR A 26 -2.62 20.97 3.92
N GLY A 27 -1.65 21.65 4.50
CA GLY A 27 -0.98 21.15 5.71
C GLY A 27 -0.13 22.23 6.35
N GLY A 28 0.18 21.98 7.61
CA GLY A 28 1.05 22.84 8.40
C GLY A 28 2.03 22.01 9.21
N THR A 29 3.27 22.48 9.29
CA THR A 29 4.30 21.88 10.13
C THR A 29 4.81 22.92 11.11
N MET A 30 4.84 22.55 12.38
CA MET A 30 5.44 23.35 13.45
C MET A 30 6.65 22.59 13.99
N THR A 31 7.80 23.25 13.97
CA THR A 31 9.02 22.71 14.59
C THR A 31 9.37 23.59 15.80
N TYR A 32 9.64 22.92 16.92
CA TYR A 32 10.05 23.57 18.16
C TYR A 32 11.32 22.92 18.69
N SER A 33 12.40 23.67 18.73
CA SER A 33 13.73 23.21 19.17
C SER A 33 14.21 24.11 20.31
N PRO A 34 13.77 23.84 21.57
CA PRO A 34 14.15 24.63 22.73
C PRO A 34 15.62 24.50 23.10
N LEU A 35 16.26 23.40 22.66
CA LEU A 35 17.69 23.11 22.84
C LEU A 35 18.28 22.68 21.49
N THR A 36 19.57 22.80 21.34
CA THR A 36 20.30 22.43 20.10
C THR A 36 20.20 20.92 19.79
N ASN A 37 19.99 20.12 20.81
CA ASN A 37 19.94 18.66 20.73
C ASN A 37 18.52 18.08 20.94
N PHE A 38 17.50 18.92 21.07
CA PHE A 38 16.12 18.51 21.29
C PHE A 38 15.17 19.20 20.31
N THR A 39 14.49 18.40 19.50
CA THR A 39 13.57 18.90 18.48
C THR A 39 12.23 18.20 18.57
N ASN A 40 11.16 18.97 18.44
CA ASN A 40 9.80 18.48 18.29
C ASN A 40 9.23 18.98 16.98
N ARG A 41 8.53 18.13 16.27
CA ARG A 41 7.84 18.46 15.02
C ARG A 41 6.42 17.92 15.05
N LEU A 42 5.46 18.79 14.85
CA LEU A 42 4.05 18.44 14.65
C LEU A 42 3.67 18.81 13.22
N THR A 43 3.11 17.86 12.51
CA THR A 43 2.55 18.05 11.17
C THR A 43 1.07 17.68 11.18
N VAL A 44 0.24 18.54 10.61
CA VAL A 44 -1.18 18.29 10.38
C VAL A 44 -1.44 18.46 8.91
N GLY A 45 -2.05 17.45 8.29
CA GLY A 45 -2.38 17.42 6.87
C GLY A 45 -3.85 17.15 6.63
N TYR A 46 -4.41 17.78 5.62
CA TYR A 46 -5.74 17.50 5.12
C TYR A 46 -5.70 17.41 3.60
N ASP A 47 -6.21 16.30 3.05
CA ASP A 47 -6.35 16.07 1.62
C ASP A 47 -7.81 15.74 1.33
N PHE A 48 -8.39 16.46 0.40
CA PHE A 48 -9.74 16.22 -0.13
C PHE A 48 -9.64 15.99 -1.63
N SER A 49 -10.17 14.89 -2.10
CA SER A 49 -10.26 14.57 -3.53
C SER A 49 -11.69 14.20 -3.86
N GLN A 50 -12.21 14.79 -4.93
CA GLN A 50 -13.50 14.45 -5.50
C GLN A 50 -13.32 14.12 -6.98
N GLN A 51 -13.94 13.02 -7.41
CA GLN A 51 -13.97 12.60 -8.78
C GLN A 51 -15.43 12.38 -9.20
N GLU A 52 -15.85 13.08 -10.25
CA GLU A 52 -17.08 12.80 -10.96
C GLU A 52 -16.72 12.08 -12.26
N ALA A 53 -17.30 10.89 -12.48
CA ALA A 53 -17.13 10.10 -13.69
C ALA A 53 -18.50 9.91 -14.33
N ARG A 54 -18.67 10.49 -15.52
CA ARG A 54 -19.88 10.40 -16.33
C ARG A 54 -19.60 9.55 -17.57
N ASN A 55 -20.37 8.48 -17.76
CA ASN A 55 -20.27 7.58 -18.90
C ASN A 55 -21.64 7.50 -19.57
N LEU A 56 -21.78 8.19 -20.69
CA LEU A 56 -23.02 8.25 -21.45
C LEU A 56 -22.91 7.40 -22.72
N ARG A 57 -23.82 6.45 -22.83
CA ARG A 57 -24.19 5.79 -24.10
C ARG A 57 -25.39 6.53 -24.66
N PRO A 58 -25.22 7.32 -25.74
CA PRO A 58 -26.27 8.23 -26.18
C PRO A 58 -27.48 7.49 -26.77
N PHE A 59 -28.58 8.20 -26.84
CA PHE A 59 -29.77 7.72 -27.54
C PHE A 59 -29.44 7.33 -29.01
N GLY A 60 -29.91 6.16 -29.46
CA GLY A 60 -29.54 5.55 -30.74
C GLY A 60 -28.35 4.61 -30.66
N PHE A 61 -27.80 4.36 -29.47
CA PHE A 61 -26.72 3.38 -29.28
C PHE A 61 -27.21 1.95 -29.52
N ASN A 62 -26.48 1.19 -30.35
CA ASN A 62 -26.94 -0.09 -30.89
C ASN A 62 -27.41 -1.12 -29.84
N GLN A 63 -26.69 -1.22 -28.71
CA GLN A 63 -27.03 -2.18 -27.64
C GLN A 63 -28.06 -1.64 -26.63
N ARG A 64 -28.25 -0.32 -26.61
CA ARG A 64 -29.17 0.41 -25.74
C ARG A 64 -29.76 1.56 -26.55
N PRO A 65 -30.76 1.32 -27.42
CA PRO A 65 -31.26 2.34 -28.34
C PRO A 65 -31.82 3.59 -27.67
N GLU A 66 -32.40 3.45 -26.48
CA GLU A 66 -32.88 4.53 -25.65
C GLU A 66 -31.80 5.19 -24.78
N GLY A 67 -30.53 4.68 -24.87
CA GLY A 67 -29.39 5.20 -24.17
C GLY A 67 -29.27 4.72 -22.72
N ALA A 68 -28.08 4.91 -22.16
CA ALA A 68 -27.79 4.67 -20.75
C ALA A 68 -26.76 5.68 -20.22
N LEU A 69 -26.88 6.04 -18.96
CA LEU A 69 -25.98 6.96 -18.25
C LEU A 69 -25.57 6.37 -16.92
N GLN A 70 -24.26 6.29 -16.70
CA GLN A 70 -23.67 6.08 -15.39
C GLN A 70 -23.04 7.39 -14.91
N ASN A 71 -23.35 7.80 -13.71
CA ASN A 71 -22.75 8.98 -13.08
C ASN A 71 -22.29 8.62 -11.68
N ASN A 72 -20.97 8.53 -11.48
CA ASN A 72 -20.34 8.16 -10.23
C ASN A 72 -19.69 9.39 -9.62
N LEU A 73 -19.97 9.63 -8.35
CA LEU A 73 -19.30 10.62 -7.52
C LEU A 73 -18.52 9.90 -6.42
N TRP A 74 -17.22 9.95 -6.50
CA TRP A 74 -16.31 9.42 -5.50
C TRP A 74 -15.65 10.59 -4.75
N GLN A 75 -15.65 10.53 -3.43
CA GLN A 75 -15.00 11.50 -2.56
C GLN A 75 -14.10 10.78 -1.57
N ASN A 76 -12.91 11.33 -1.37
CA ASN A 76 -11.99 10.88 -0.34
C ASN A 76 -11.55 12.08 0.52
N ARG A 77 -11.52 11.88 1.83
CA ARG A 77 -11.02 12.84 2.82
C ARG A 77 -9.98 12.16 3.69
N LEU A 78 -8.76 12.62 3.61
CA LEU A 78 -7.66 12.13 4.42
C LEU A 78 -7.23 13.20 5.42
N LEU A 79 -7.25 12.85 6.70
CA LEU A 79 -6.77 13.67 7.79
C LEU A 79 -5.56 12.99 8.43
N THR A 80 -4.43 13.72 8.49
CA THR A 80 -3.18 13.19 9.02
C THR A 80 -2.70 14.05 10.20
N PHE A 81 -2.31 13.38 11.28
CA PHE A 81 -1.57 13.94 12.40
C PHE A 81 -0.27 13.17 12.55
N ASP A 82 0.84 13.88 12.60
CA ASP A 82 2.16 13.29 12.78
C ASP A 82 2.94 14.12 13.79
N TYR A 83 3.40 13.49 14.85
CA TYR A 83 4.26 14.10 15.86
C TYR A 83 5.53 13.30 16.02
N VAL A 84 6.67 13.97 15.98
CA VAL A 84 8.00 13.39 16.21
C VAL A 84 8.77 14.26 17.17
N GLY A 85 9.25 13.66 18.25
CA GLY A 85 10.26 14.21 19.14
C GLY A 85 11.60 13.52 18.90
N SER A 86 12.69 14.23 18.96
CA SER A 86 14.05 13.66 18.88
C SER A 86 14.99 14.34 19.86
N PHE A 87 15.89 13.54 20.43
CA PHE A 87 16.91 13.99 21.37
C PHE A 87 18.23 13.33 21.02
N THR A 88 19.24 14.15 20.76
CA THR A 88 20.60 13.70 20.45
C THR A 88 21.49 13.95 21.66
N TYR A 89 22.25 12.92 22.06
CA TYR A 89 23.14 13.01 23.21
C TYR A 89 24.46 12.26 22.95
N ASP A 90 25.58 12.89 23.28
CA ASP A 90 26.90 12.26 23.26
C ASP A 90 27.11 11.54 24.60
N ILE A 91 27.08 10.21 24.56
CA ILE A 91 27.29 9.36 25.75
C ILE A 91 28.77 9.39 26.15
N LEU A 92 29.63 9.32 25.14
CA LEU A 92 31.10 9.42 25.22
C LEU A 92 31.56 10.27 24.02
N GLU A 93 32.82 10.66 24.01
CA GLU A 93 33.42 11.40 22.88
C GLU A 93 33.29 10.66 21.52
N THR A 94 33.24 9.32 21.59
CA THR A 94 33.14 8.44 20.41
C THR A 94 31.79 7.76 20.28
N VAL A 95 30.82 8.06 21.14
CA VAL A 95 29.52 7.39 21.16
C VAL A 95 28.41 8.41 21.23
N ARG A 96 27.68 8.56 20.15
CA ARG A 96 26.49 9.43 20.03
C ARG A 96 25.22 8.61 19.93
N THR A 97 24.17 9.05 20.58
CA THR A 97 22.84 8.46 20.45
C THR A 97 21.83 9.49 19.97
N ASN A 98 20.94 9.06 19.07
CA ASN A 98 19.75 9.82 18.71
C ASN A 98 18.52 8.99 19.08
N PHE A 99 17.80 9.42 20.09
CA PHE A 99 16.55 8.84 20.52
C PHE A 99 15.37 9.61 19.92
N SER A 100 14.48 8.91 19.22
CA SER A 100 13.30 9.49 18.62
C SER A 100 12.05 8.73 19.07
N TRP A 101 10.98 9.48 19.26
CA TRP A 101 9.65 8.93 19.53
C TRP A 101 8.61 9.72 18.77
N GLY A 102 7.48 9.11 18.51
CA GLY A 102 6.41 9.81 17.82
C GLY A 102 5.09 9.05 17.82
N GLY A 103 4.09 9.76 17.33
CA GLY A 103 2.76 9.21 17.11
C GLY A 103 2.21 9.72 15.80
N GLN A 104 1.48 8.86 15.12
CA GLN A 104 0.81 9.16 13.87
C GLN A 104 -0.65 8.71 13.96
N ALA A 105 -1.56 9.52 13.43
CA ALA A 105 -2.95 9.13 13.24
C ALA A 105 -3.41 9.56 11.85
N VAL A 106 -3.99 8.62 11.11
CA VAL A 106 -4.53 8.85 9.76
C VAL A 106 -5.98 8.41 9.75
N GLY A 107 -6.88 9.34 9.44
CA GLY A 107 -8.29 9.07 9.21
C GLY A 107 -8.60 9.17 7.74
N ASP A 108 -9.09 8.09 7.16
CA ASP A 108 -9.52 7.99 5.77
C ASP A 108 -11.03 7.81 5.70
N GLU A 109 -11.72 8.71 5.00
CA GLU A 109 -13.16 8.66 4.80
C GLU A 109 -13.45 8.67 3.31
N ILE A 110 -14.03 7.58 2.81
CA ILE A 110 -14.45 7.44 1.42
C ILE A 110 -15.98 7.46 1.38
N ARG A 111 -16.50 8.19 0.41
CA ARG A 111 -17.91 8.21 0.06
C ARG A 111 -18.06 8.03 -1.44
N GLU A 112 -18.85 7.07 -1.82
CA GLU A 112 -19.22 6.81 -3.21
C GLU A 112 -20.72 6.91 -3.40
N LEU A 113 -21.11 7.57 -4.48
CA LEU A 113 -22.50 7.68 -4.96
C LEU A 113 -22.49 7.25 -6.41
N GLU A 114 -23.20 6.20 -6.73
CA GLU A 114 -23.43 5.74 -8.09
C GLU A 114 -24.88 5.96 -8.49
N GLY A 115 -25.05 6.60 -9.66
CA GLY A 115 -26.35 6.75 -10.30
C GLY A 115 -26.32 6.09 -11.67
N TRP A 116 -27.22 5.13 -11.90
CA TRP A 116 -27.44 4.50 -13.19
C TRP A 116 -28.83 4.84 -13.71
N GLY A 117 -28.90 5.23 -14.98
CA GLY A 117 -30.17 5.51 -15.66
C GLY A 117 -30.21 4.90 -17.05
N GLU A 118 -31.30 4.24 -17.41
CA GLU A 118 -31.55 3.67 -18.71
C GLU A 118 -32.91 4.13 -19.25
N ASP A 119 -33.09 3.97 -20.59
CA ASP A 119 -34.32 4.20 -21.30
C ASP A 119 -34.80 5.65 -21.19
N PHE A 120 -34.09 6.54 -21.90
CA PHE A 120 -34.39 7.96 -21.95
C PHE A 120 -35.52 8.25 -22.94
N PRO A 121 -36.36 9.26 -22.67
CA PRO A 121 -37.49 9.60 -23.54
C PRO A 121 -37.08 10.24 -24.88
N GLY A 122 -35.81 10.51 -25.11
CA GLY A 122 -35.28 11.12 -26.34
C GLY A 122 -33.82 11.53 -26.24
N ALA A 123 -33.30 12.08 -27.34
CA ALA A 123 -31.88 12.41 -27.52
C ALA A 123 -31.44 13.71 -26.82
N ALA A 124 -32.27 14.36 -26.01
CA ALA A 124 -31.86 15.52 -25.22
C ALA A 124 -30.81 15.13 -24.18
N GLN A 125 -30.08 16.10 -23.60
CA GLN A 125 -29.04 15.81 -22.60
C GLN A 125 -29.62 15.03 -21.44
N PRO A 126 -29.29 13.72 -21.26
CA PRO A 126 -29.88 12.88 -20.25
C PRO A 126 -29.25 13.14 -18.88
N THR A 127 -30.10 13.03 -17.87
CA THR A 127 -29.72 12.95 -16.47
C THR A 127 -30.26 11.64 -15.90
N VAL A 128 -29.65 11.10 -14.84
CA VAL A 128 -30.16 9.87 -14.19
C VAL A 128 -31.63 10.01 -13.83
N SER A 129 -32.07 11.20 -13.42
CA SER A 129 -33.48 11.48 -13.06
C SER A 129 -34.44 11.44 -14.24
N SER A 130 -33.99 11.64 -15.49
CA SER A 130 -34.83 11.60 -16.70
C SER A 130 -35.00 10.19 -17.28
N ALA A 131 -34.28 9.21 -16.80
CA ALA A 131 -34.38 7.81 -17.21
C ALA A 131 -35.67 7.16 -16.68
N SER A 132 -36.20 6.14 -17.39
CA SER A 132 -37.32 5.33 -16.90
C SER A 132 -36.87 4.26 -15.91
N VAL A 133 -35.69 3.68 -16.11
CA VAL A 133 -35.03 2.76 -15.17
C VAL A 133 -33.94 3.54 -14.44
N LYS A 134 -33.94 3.44 -13.11
CA LYS A 134 -32.99 4.16 -12.26
C LYS A 134 -32.49 3.23 -11.17
N ILE A 135 -31.17 3.23 -10.96
CA ILE A 135 -30.53 2.58 -9.83
C ILE A 135 -29.67 3.64 -9.14
N ALA A 136 -29.69 3.66 -7.83
CA ALA A 136 -28.82 4.52 -7.03
C ALA A 136 -28.23 3.70 -5.89
N GLU A 137 -26.91 3.80 -5.75
CA GLU A 137 -26.17 3.11 -4.73
C GLU A 137 -25.31 4.13 -3.98
N GLU A 138 -25.18 3.95 -2.68
CA GLU A 138 -24.34 4.80 -1.83
C GLU A 138 -23.52 3.92 -0.89
N GLU A 139 -22.20 4.13 -0.92
CA GLU A 139 -21.28 3.50 -0.01
C GLU A 139 -20.52 4.54 0.81
N ARG A 140 -20.28 4.24 2.09
CA ARG A 140 -19.49 5.06 3.00
C ARG A 140 -18.62 4.18 3.85
N GLN A 141 -17.33 4.48 3.86
CA GLN A 141 -16.39 3.82 4.75
C GLN A 141 -15.52 4.85 5.47
N ARG A 142 -15.12 4.52 6.68
CA ARG A 142 -14.22 5.34 7.48
C ARG A 142 -13.27 4.45 8.27
N VAL A 143 -11.98 4.63 8.02
CA VAL A 143 -10.92 3.88 8.69
C VAL A 143 -9.99 4.83 9.42
N TRP A 144 -9.66 4.50 10.65
CA TRP A 144 -8.60 5.16 11.41
C TRP A 144 -7.45 4.19 11.63
N ASN A 145 -6.25 4.66 11.31
CA ASN A 145 -5.01 4.00 11.65
C ASN A 145 -4.21 4.93 12.57
N ALA A 146 -3.80 4.44 13.74
CA ALA A 146 -3.02 5.22 14.69
C ALA A 146 -1.92 4.35 15.31
N GLY A 147 -0.75 4.94 15.49
CA GLY A 147 0.37 4.22 16.07
C GLY A 147 1.38 5.13 16.74
N PHE A 148 2.18 4.51 17.61
CA PHE A 148 3.30 5.14 18.31
C PHE A 148 4.57 4.37 18.00
N PHE A 149 5.67 5.10 17.92
CA PHE A 149 6.98 4.48 17.75
C PHE A 149 8.02 5.04 18.71
N PHE A 150 9.01 4.19 18.99
CA PHE A 150 10.26 4.55 19.63
C PHE A 150 11.40 4.02 18.79
N GLN A 151 12.45 4.81 18.64
CA GLN A 151 13.63 4.45 17.87
C GLN A 151 14.86 5.02 18.55
N ASN A 152 15.93 4.26 18.54
CA ASN A 152 17.26 4.73 18.92
C ASN A 152 18.26 4.42 17.80
N VAL A 153 19.05 5.41 17.45
CA VAL A 153 20.22 5.27 16.58
C VAL A 153 21.45 5.51 17.44
N LEU A 154 22.30 4.50 17.54
CA LEU A 154 23.58 4.57 18.21
C LEU A 154 24.68 4.64 17.15
N ASP A 155 25.47 5.68 17.21
CA ASP A 155 26.65 5.91 16.40
C ASP A 155 27.88 5.71 17.27
N ILE A 156 28.77 4.81 16.87
CA ILE A 156 30.02 4.51 17.57
C ILE A 156 31.18 4.81 16.65
N SER A 157 31.92 5.86 16.95
CA SER A 157 33.12 6.32 16.26
C SER A 157 32.92 6.66 14.77
N ASP A 158 31.70 7.06 14.37
CA ASP A 158 31.29 7.29 12.99
C ASP A 158 31.49 6.05 12.06
N LYS A 159 31.70 4.87 12.64
CA LYS A 159 31.96 3.61 11.93
C LYS A 159 30.87 2.58 12.05
N TYR A 160 30.30 2.45 13.26
CA TYR A 160 29.27 1.46 13.56
C TYR A 160 27.98 2.19 13.92
N PHE A 161 26.94 1.88 13.16
CA PHE A 161 25.62 2.46 13.37
C PHE A 161 24.64 1.35 13.71
N LEU A 162 24.10 1.36 14.93
CA LEU A 162 23.04 0.45 15.34
C LEU A 162 21.74 1.22 15.48
N THR A 163 20.74 0.82 14.71
CA THR A 163 19.37 1.33 14.86
C THR A 163 18.50 0.24 15.48
N THR A 164 17.75 0.59 16.50
CA THR A 164 16.71 -0.26 17.08
C THR A 164 15.42 0.53 17.20
N GLY A 165 14.30 -0.12 17.04
CA GLY A 165 13.02 0.56 17.17
C GLY A 165 11.85 -0.41 17.29
N VAL A 166 10.76 0.13 17.76
CA VAL A 166 9.47 -0.56 17.85
C VAL A 166 8.36 0.40 17.48
N ARG A 167 7.38 -0.11 16.75
CA ARG A 167 6.14 0.61 16.44
C ARG A 167 4.96 -0.21 16.98
N VAL A 168 3.98 0.48 17.51
CA VAL A 168 2.74 -0.11 18.02
C VAL A 168 1.58 0.56 17.31
N ASP A 169 0.80 -0.19 16.55
CA ASP A 169 -0.28 0.31 15.72
C ASP A 169 -1.62 -0.32 16.09
N GLY A 170 -2.68 0.48 15.95
CA GLY A 170 -4.06 0.04 15.98
C GLY A 170 -4.81 0.52 14.73
N ASN A 171 -5.73 -0.29 14.25
CA ASN A 171 -6.56 0.01 13.10
C ASN A 171 -8.03 -0.29 13.41
N SER A 172 -8.93 0.61 13.01
CA SER A 172 -10.37 0.46 13.26
C SER A 172 -11.04 -0.65 12.42
N ALA A 173 -10.34 -1.21 11.43
CA ALA A 173 -10.80 -2.32 10.62
C ALA A 173 -10.42 -3.70 11.19
N PHE A 174 -9.66 -3.76 12.28
CA PHE A 174 -9.38 -5.04 12.95
C PHE A 174 -10.64 -5.62 13.57
N GLY A 175 -10.75 -6.94 13.54
CA GLY A 175 -11.79 -7.67 14.26
C GLY A 175 -11.68 -7.49 15.79
N ASP A 176 -12.75 -7.78 16.51
CA ASP A 176 -12.86 -7.60 17.96
C ASP A 176 -11.81 -8.37 18.76
N GLY A 177 -11.24 -9.44 18.20
CA GLY A 177 -10.18 -10.24 18.80
C GLY A 177 -8.78 -9.62 18.73
N PHE A 178 -8.59 -8.55 17.97
CA PHE A 178 -7.30 -7.91 17.73
C PHE A 178 -7.22 -6.53 18.36
N GLY A 179 -6.17 -6.35 19.18
CA GLY A 179 -5.81 -5.06 19.76
C GLY A 179 -4.64 -4.40 19.03
N LEU A 180 -3.79 -3.75 19.82
CA LEU A 180 -2.58 -3.11 19.31
C LEU A 180 -1.57 -4.14 18.80
N GLN A 181 -0.99 -3.88 17.65
CA GLN A 181 0.03 -4.70 17.01
C GLN A 181 1.41 -4.09 17.20
N VAL A 182 2.43 -4.94 17.36
CA VAL A 182 3.80 -4.51 17.68
C VAL A 182 4.74 -4.93 16.57
N TYR A 183 5.45 -3.96 16.00
CA TYR A 183 6.37 -4.15 14.88
C TYR A 183 7.79 -3.72 15.29
N PRO A 184 8.69 -4.67 15.65
CA PRO A 184 10.08 -4.38 15.94
C PRO A 184 10.90 -4.16 14.67
N LYS A 185 11.99 -3.40 14.81
CA LYS A 185 13.03 -3.27 13.79
C LYS A 185 14.41 -3.13 14.41
N ALA A 186 15.42 -3.64 13.72
CA ALA A 186 16.83 -3.44 14.05
C ALA A 186 17.66 -3.38 12.78
N SER A 187 18.68 -2.52 12.73
CA SER A 187 19.67 -2.52 11.66
C SER A 187 21.05 -2.20 12.15
N LEU A 188 22.04 -2.74 11.46
CA LEU A 188 23.46 -2.53 11.68
C LEU A 188 24.10 -2.08 10.39
N SER A 189 24.90 -0.99 10.46
CA SER A 189 25.79 -0.57 9.39
C SER A 189 27.22 -0.48 9.92
N TRP A 190 28.18 -0.96 9.16
CA TRP A 190 29.59 -0.89 9.47
C TRP A 190 30.35 -0.29 8.29
N VAL A 191 30.99 0.86 8.51
CA VAL A 191 31.88 1.51 7.54
C VAL A 191 33.23 0.81 7.61
N LEU A 192 33.36 -0.26 6.81
CA LEU A 192 34.52 -1.12 6.80
C LEU A 192 35.79 -0.39 6.34
N SER A 193 35.62 0.59 5.44
CA SER A 193 36.69 1.42 4.90
C SER A 193 37.39 2.31 5.93
N ASP A 194 36.74 2.57 7.07
CA ASP A 194 37.31 3.41 8.11
C ASP A 194 38.12 2.63 9.16
N GLU A 195 38.26 1.32 8.93
CA GLU A 195 39.06 0.45 9.81
C GLU A 195 40.55 0.53 9.49
N SER A 196 41.38 0.40 10.53
CA SER A 196 42.82 0.49 10.41
C SER A 196 43.50 -0.61 9.54
N PHE A 197 42.79 -1.70 9.30
CA PHE A 197 43.24 -2.77 8.41
C PHE A 197 42.87 -2.55 6.93
N TRP A 198 41.98 -1.57 6.64
CA TRP A 198 41.55 -1.30 5.29
C TRP A 198 42.60 -0.49 4.53
N PRO A 199 42.98 -0.89 3.30
CA PRO A 199 43.99 -0.14 2.56
C PRO A 199 43.46 1.19 2.05
N ASP A 200 44.17 2.29 2.26
CA ASP A 200 43.78 3.64 1.86
C ASP A 200 43.39 3.80 0.38
N ASN A 201 43.97 3.00 -0.46
CA ASN A 201 43.78 3.05 -1.94
C ASN A 201 42.67 2.12 -2.44
N PHE A 202 42.01 1.37 -1.58
CA PHE A 202 41.03 0.36 -2.01
C PHE A 202 39.62 0.92 -2.20
N GLY A 203 39.39 2.20 -1.85
CA GLY A 203 38.09 2.84 -1.94
C GLY A 203 37.26 2.67 -0.69
N GLN A 204 35.98 2.96 -0.77
CA GLN A 204 35.04 2.93 0.38
C GLN A 204 34.18 1.67 0.32
N MET A 205 33.85 1.14 1.50
CA MET A 205 32.95 -0.01 1.64
C MET A 205 32.20 0.07 2.95
N LYS A 206 30.88 -0.09 2.87
CA LYS A 206 29.97 -0.17 4.00
C LYS A 206 29.16 -1.46 3.92
N LEU A 207 29.17 -2.24 4.98
CA LEU A 207 28.30 -3.41 5.17
C LEU A 207 27.03 -2.98 5.88
N ARG A 208 25.91 -3.57 5.51
CA ARG A 208 24.62 -3.32 6.15
C ARG A 208 23.83 -4.59 6.33
N SER A 209 23.07 -4.64 7.43
CA SER A 209 22.07 -5.67 7.69
C SER A 209 20.87 -5.04 8.38
N ALA A 210 19.68 -5.50 8.05
CA ALA A 210 18.46 -5.01 8.65
C ALA A 210 17.47 -6.15 8.88
N TYR A 211 16.66 -6.01 9.91
CA TYR A 211 15.49 -6.81 10.18
C TYR A 211 14.34 -5.88 10.56
N GLY A 212 13.16 -6.12 10.01
CA GLY A 212 11.97 -5.36 10.35
C GLY A 212 10.70 -6.16 10.17
N GLN A 213 9.67 -5.71 10.88
CA GLN A 213 8.31 -6.20 10.71
C GLN A 213 7.39 -5.06 10.33
N SER A 214 6.39 -5.38 9.50
CA SER A 214 5.29 -4.49 9.12
C SER A 214 3.98 -5.26 9.06
N GLY A 215 2.87 -4.56 9.21
CA GLY A 215 1.55 -5.15 9.10
C GLY A 215 0.71 -4.46 8.04
N ARG A 216 -0.18 -5.23 7.40
CA ARG A 216 -1.21 -4.72 6.51
C ARG A 216 -2.58 -5.06 7.09
N ALA A 217 -3.41 -4.04 7.28
CA ALA A 217 -4.75 -4.20 7.81
C ALA A 217 -5.72 -4.75 6.74
N PRO A 218 -6.80 -5.47 7.15
CA PRO A 218 -7.92 -5.79 6.29
C PRO A 218 -8.70 -4.54 5.88
N GLY A 219 -9.65 -4.69 4.96
CA GLY A 219 -10.59 -3.65 4.57
C GLY A 219 -11.57 -3.26 5.69
N ALA A 220 -12.28 -2.15 5.50
CA ALA A 220 -13.11 -1.51 6.52
C ALA A 220 -14.21 -2.41 7.11
N PHE A 221 -14.75 -3.33 6.31
CA PHE A 221 -15.87 -4.19 6.67
C PHE A 221 -15.58 -5.68 6.65
N ASP A 222 -14.34 -6.09 6.33
CA ASP A 222 -13.97 -7.51 6.18
C ASP A 222 -14.19 -8.32 7.47
N ALA A 223 -13.99 -7.69 8.62
CA ALA A 223 -14.23 -8.31 9.92
C ALA A 223 -15.71 -8.36 10.32
N VAL A 224 -16.57 -7.55 9.67
CA VAL A 224 -17.96 -7.34 10.08
C VAL A 224 -18.92 -8.08 9.14
N ARG A 225 -19.94 -8.72 9.70
CA ARG A 225 -21.02 -9.30 8.90
C ARG A 225 -21.87 -8.21 8.27
N THR A 226 -22.02 -8.24 6.95
CA THR A 226 -22.81 -7.28 6.19
C THR A 226 -23.94 -7.95 5.41
N TRP A 227 -24.93 -7.14 5.06
CA TRP A 227 -26.15 -7.55 4.38
C TRP A 227 -26.52 -6.49 3.35
N ASP A 228 -26.72 -6.92 2.11
CA ASP A 228 -27.20 -6.03 1.06
C ASP A 228 -28.70 -5.78 1.15
N PRO A 229 -29.12 -4.52 1.12
CA PRO A 229 -30.53 -4.19 1.03
C PRO A 229 -31.04 -4.48 -0.39
N VAL A 230 -32.12 -5.24 -0.49
CA VAL A 230 -32.79 -5.55 -1.76
C VAL A 230 -34.26 -5.19 -1.70
N GLY A 231 -34.81 -4.81 -2.85
CA GLY A 231 -36.26 -4.60 -3.02
C GLY A 231 -36.89 -5.80 -3.72
N TRP A 232 -37.88 -6.43 -3.10
CA TRP A 232 -38.65 -7.50 -3.71
C TRP A 232 -40.13 -7.21 -3.64
N GLY A 233 -40.76 -7.05 -4.82
CA GLY A 233 -42.20 -6.78 -4.89
C GLY A 233 -42.66 -5.50 -4.16
N GLY A 234 -41.79 -4.48 -4.07
CA GLY A 234 -42.04 -3.24 -3.35
C GLY A 234 -41.83 -3.30 -1.84
N VAL A 235 -41.28 -4.42 -1.33
CA VAL A 235 -40.97 -4.60 0.11
C VAL A 235 -39.45 -4.62 0.26
N PRO A 236 -38.88 -3.88 1.24
CA PRO A 236 -37.45 -3.96 1.54
C PRO A 236 -37.11 -5.31 2.18
N ALA A 237 -35.99 -5.88 1.75
CA ALA A 237 -35.43 -7.12 2.30
C ALA A 237 -33.91 -7.02 2.38
N PHE A 238 -33.26 -8.04 2.93
CA PHE A 238 -31.80 -8.15 2.99
C PHE A 238 -31.36 -9.50 2.45
N VAL A 239 -30.25 -9.49 1.73
CA VAL A 239 -29.53 -10.72 1.35
C VAL A 239 -28.15 -10.73 2.04
N PRO A 240 -27.61 -11.91 2.37
CA PRO A 240 -26.26 -12.00 2.90
C PRO A 240 -25.25 -11.48 1.88
N GLU A 241 -24.33 -10.62 2.32
CA GLU A 241 -23.22 -10.11 1.55
C GLU A 241 -21.91 -10.72 2.07
N ASN A 242 -21.41 -10.25 3.20
CA ASN A 242 -20.19 -10.75 3.82
C ASN A 242 -20.49 -11.49 5.13
N VAL A 243 -19.91 -12.66 5.30
CA VAL A 243 -20.03 -13.44 6.56
C VAL A 243 -19.43 -12.68 7.72
N GLY A 244 -18.36 -11.90 7.45
CA GLY A 244 -17.53 -11.26 8.45
C GLY A 244 -16.69 -12.27 9.25
N ASN A 245 -15.49 -11.86 9.61
CA ASN A 245 -14.60 -12.64 10.45
C ASN A 245 -14.16 -11.82 11.67
N PRO A 246 -14.80 -12.00 12.85
CA PRO A 246 -14.44 -11.23 14.04
C PRO A 246 -13.01 -11.51 14.55
N ASN A 247 -12.37 -12.57 14.06
CA ASN A 247 -10.98 -12.92 14.37
C ASN A 247 -10.01 -12.44 13.28
N LEU A 248 -10.42 -11.53 12.40
CA LEU A 248 -9.59 -11.02 11.34
C LEU A 248 -8.57 -10.00 11.90
N GLY A 249 -7.30 -10.31 11.72
CA GLY A 249 -6.17 -9.48 12.10
C GLY A 249 -5.38 -8.97 10.91
N PRO A 250 -4.31 -8.20 11.15
CA PRO A 250 -3.40 -7.83 10.09
C PRO A 250 -2.57 -9.04 9.62
N GLU A 251 -2.23 -9.07 8.34
CA GLU A 251 -1.10 -9.88 7.90
C GLU A 251 0.21 -9.24 8.38
N VAL A 252 1.20 -10.05 8.72
CA VAL A 252 2.49 -9.59 9.24
C VAL A 252 3.62 -10.05 8.32
N THR A 253 4.34 -9.08 7.79
CA THR A 253 5.53 -9.31 6.98
C THR A 253 6.77 -9.06 7.81
N SER A 254 7.66 -10.05 7.88
CA SER A 254 9.00 -9.97 8.45
C SER A 254 10.01 -10.01 7.32
N GLU A 255 10.98 -9.11 7.35
CA GLU A 255 12.03 -9.02 6.33
C GLU A 255 13.41 -8.95 6.97
N PHE A 256 14.34 -9.73 6.41
CA PHE A 256 15.75 -9.68 6.71
C PHE A 256 16.54 -9.32 5.45
N GLU A 257 17.41 -8.33 5.59
CA GLU A 257 18.29 -7.88 4.53
C GLU A 257 19.76 -7.93 4.97
N ILE A 258 20.64 -8.24 4.03
CA ILE A 258 22.08 -8.08 4.17
C ILE A 258 22.67 -7.59 2.84
N GLY A 259 23.61 -6.66 2.93
CA GLY A 259 24.18 -6.09 1.72
C GLY A 259 25.44 -5.28 1.97
N PHE A 260 25.96 -4.73 0.89
CA PHE A 260 27.04 -3.76 0.95
C PHE A 260 26.84 -2.62 -0.05
N ASP A 261 27.41 -1.48 0.27
CA ASP A 261 27.59 -0.34 -0.62
C ASP A 261 29.09 -0.11 -0.77
N GLY A 262 29.59 0.00 -1.98
CA GLY A 262 31.02 0.19 -2.23
C GLY A 262 31.29 1.19 -3.35
N SER A 263 32.39 1.94 -3.19
CA SER A 263 32.90 2.89 -4.18
C SER A 263 34.41 2.71 -4.31
N TRP A 264 34.90 2.53 -5.55
CA TRP A 264 36.29 2.27 -5.86
C TRP A 264 36.76 3.16 -7.01
N ALA A 265 38.10 3.21 -7.17
CA ALA A 265 38.79 3.93 -8.25
C ALA A 265 38.39 5.43 -8.30
N ASN A 266 38.39 6.13 -7.16
CA ASN A 266 37.96 7.51 -7.02
C ASN A 266 36.52 7.71 -7.49
N ASP A 267 35.58 6.92 -6.94
CA ASP A 267 34.13 6.94 -7.21
C ASP A 267 33.74 6.57 -8.66
N ARG A 268 34.68 6.06 -9.45
CA ARG A 268 34.42 5.62 -10.84
C ARG A 268 33.66 4.29 -10.90
N ILE A 269 33.73 3.48 -9.87
CA ILE A 269 33.04 2.19 -9.75
C ILE A 269 32.19 2.26 -8.47
N ASN A 270 30.88 2.28 -8.64
CA ASN A 270 29.95 2.23 -7.53
C ASN A 270 29.13 0.96 -7.64
N ALA A 271 29.12 0.13 -6.61
CA ALA A 271 28.34 -1.09 -6.56
C ALA A 271 27.52 -1.17 -5.27
N VAL A 272 26.27 -1.61 -5.44
CA VAL A 272 25.33 -1.91 -4.35
C VAL A 272 24.88 -3.34 -4.53
N PHE A 273 24.89 -4.09 -3.45
CA PHE A 273 24.39 -5.46 -3.41
C PHE A 273 23.45 -5.60 -2.20
N THR A 274 22.30 -6.23 -2.41
CA THR A 274 21.36 -6.61 -1.35
C THR A 274 20.87 -8.03 -1.60
N TYR A 275 20.89 -8.84 -0.57
CA TYR A 275 20.09 -10.05 -0.46
C TYR A 275 18.96 -9.78 0.52
N PHE A 276 17.73 -10.15 0.15
CA PHE A 276 16.56 -10.04 1.02
C PHE A 276 15.86 -11.38 1.16
N ASN A 277 15.24 -11.57 2.31
CA ASN A 277 14.34 -12.67 2.61
C ASN A 277 13.15 -12.13 3.39
N GLN A 278 11.98 -12.22 2.78
CA GLN A 278 10.72 -11.71 3.30
C GLN A 278 9.78 -12.89 3.54
N ARG A 279 9.08 -12.87 4.65
CA ARG A 279 8.05 -13.85 5.00
C ARG A 279 6.81 -13.15 5.53
N THR A 280 5.71 -13.35 4.85
CA THR A 280 4.39 -12.87 5.26
C THR A 280 3.65 -14.01 5.92
N SER A 281 3.31 -13.86 7.18
CA SER A 281 2.45 -14.76 7.95
C SER A 281 1.06 -14.18 8.10
N ASP A 282 0.09 -15.03 8.38
CA ASP A 282 -1.31 -14.64 8.53
C ASP A 282 -1.81 -13.83 7.31
N ALA A 283 -1.32 -14.20 6.10
CA ALA A 283 -1.68 -13.52 4.86
C ALA A 283 -3.20 -13.52 4.66
N LEU A 284 -3.72 -12.35 4.32
CA LEU A 284 -5.13 -12.14 4.08
C LEU A 284 -5.52 -12.73 2.72
N MET A 285 -6.27 -13.83 2.75
CA MET A 285 -6.70 -14.57 1.55
C MET A 285 -8.21 -14.72 1.52
N GLU A 286 -8.79 -14.58 0.33
CA GLU A 286 -10.21 -14.81 0.09
C GLU A 286 -10.51 -16.30 -0.03
N VAL A 287 -11.14 -16.87 0.99
CA VAL A 287 -11.48 -18.29 1.06
C VAL A 287 -12.94 -18.50 0.67
N THR A 288 -13.17 -19.42 -0.28
CA THR A 288 -14.52 -19.78 -0.70
C THR A 288 -15.30 -20.44 0.44
N GLN A 289 -16.47 -19.90 0.73
CA GLN A 289 -17.34 -20.38 1.79
C GLN A 289 -18.23 -21.54 1.31
N SER A 290 -18.66 -22.38 2.26
CA SER A 290 -19.64 -23.43 1.94
C SER A 290 -21.00 -22.81 1.59
N PRO A 291 -21.62 -23.15 0.44
CA PRO A 291 -22.94 -22.65 0.07
C PRO A 291 -24.06 -22.90 1.11
N SER A 292 -23.87 -23.88 1.99
CA SER A 292 -24.80 -24.19 3.07
C SER A 292 -24.89 -23.13 4.15
N THR A 293 -23.96 -22.18 4.20
CA THR A 293 -23.98 -21.02 5.10
C THR A 293 -25.01 -19.94 4.66
N GLY A 294 -25.45 -20.00 3.40
CA GLY A 294 -26.29 -19.00 2.76
C GLY A 294 -25.53 -17.81 2.18
N PHE A 295 -24.20 -17.79 2.33
CA PHE A 295 -23.29 -16.83 1.73
C PHE A 295 -22.62 -17.47 0.52
N THR A 296 -22.56 -16.78 -0.60
CA THR A 296 -21.99 -17.27 -1.86
C THR A 296 -20.66 -16.64 -2.21
N GLU A 297 -20.33 -15.54 -1.54
CA GLU A 297 -19.08 -14.81 -1.72
C GLU A 297 -17.92 -15.46 -0.93
N THR A 298 -16.72 -15.01 -1.21
CA THR A 298 -15.52 -15.39 -0.45
C THR A 298 -15.51 -14.67 0.91
N GLN A 299 -14.81 -15.24 1.87
CA GLN A 299 -14.54 -14.61 3.15
C GLN A 299 -13.05 -14.37 3.29
N LEU A 300 -12.67 -13.19 3.75
CA LEU A 300 -11.28 -12.89 4.04
C LEU A 300 -10.85 -13.56 5.35
N GLU A 301 -9.74 -14.30 5.29
CA GLU A 301 -9.20 -15.06 6.42
C GLU A 301 -7.68 -14.89 6.53
N ASN A 302 -7.14 -14.93 7.74
CA ASN A 302 -5.70 -14.95 8.02
C ASN A 302 -5.19 -16.39 7.95
N VAL A 303 -4.98 -16.93 6.77
CA VAL A 303 -4.65 -18.35 6.59
C VAL A 303 -3.37 -18.61 5.82
N GLY A 304 -2.86 -17.61 5.13
CA GLY A 304 -1.74 -17.79 4.22
C GLY A 304 -0.39 -17.58 4.85
N GLU A 305 0.61 -18.25 4.31
CA GLU A 305 2.00 -17.94 4.52
C GLU A 305 2.71 -17.86 3.17
N VAL A 306 3.38 -16.74 2.90
CA VAL A 306 4.07 -16.46 1.64
C VAL A 306 5.52 -16.09 1.93
N SER A 307 6.46 -16.65 1.16
CA SER A 307 7.86 -16.25 1.20
C SER A 307 8.28 -15.56 -0.09
N ASN A 308 9.12 -14.55 0.04
CA ASN A 308 9.79 -13.89 -1.07
C ASN A 308 11.27 -13.77 -0.74
N ASN A 309 12.14 -14.15 -1.65
CA ASN A 309 13.57 -13.96 -1.49
C ASN A 309 14.23 -13.60 -2.83
N GLY A 310 15.32 -12.85 -2.75
CA GLY A 310 15.98 -12.43 -3.96
C GLY A 310 17.27 -11.68 -3.70
N ILE A 311 17.85 -11.25 -4.80
CA ILE A 311 19.04 -10.39 -4.81
C ILE A 311 18.80 -9.17 -5.68
N GLU A 312 19.42 -8.07 -5.28
CA GLU A 312 19.45 -6.82 -6.02
C GLU A 312 20.91 -6.40 -6.20
N ILE A 313 21.28 -6.03 -7.41
CA ILE A 313 22.62 -5.56 -7.76
C ILE A 313 22.49 -4.28 -8.55
N GLY A 314 23.13 -3.22 -8.08
CA GLY A 314 23.35 -1.98 -8.81
C GLY A 314 24.84 -1.79 -9.08
N LEU A 315 25.21 -1.51 -10.33
CA LEU A 315 26.58 -1.22 -10.72
C LEU A 315 26.59 0.02 -11.62
N ASN A 316 27.35 1.05 -11.22
CA ASN A 316 27.60 2.24 -12.02
C ASN A 316 29.10 2.39 -12.26
N LEU A 317 29.48 2.60 -13.52
CA LEU A 317 30.85 2.73 -13.98
C LEU A 317 31.02 4.04 -14.73
N ALA A 318 31.84 4.96 -14.23
CA ALA A 318 32.33 6.11 -14.99
C ALA A 318 33.52 5.68 -15.88
N LEU A 319 33.21 5.22 -17.09
CA LEU A 319 34.20 4.66 -18.02
C LEU A 319 35.12 5.73 -18.55
N ILE A 320 34.57 6.89 -18.88
CA ILE A 320 35.34 8.04 -19.39
C ILE A 320 34.84 9.29 -18.65
N GLU A 321 35.75 10.03 -18.08
CA GLU A 321 35.53 11.30 -17.45
C GLU A 321 36.56 12.31 -17.95
N SER A 322 36.13 13.25 -18.77
CA SER A 322 36.95 14.27 -19.39
C SER A 322 36.24 15.62 -19.37
N PHE A 323 36.96 16.71 -19.60
CA PHE A 323 36.38 18.06 -19.67
C PHE A 323 35.32 18.20 -20.78
N ASP A 324 35.53 17.54 -21.91
CA ASP A 324 34.71 17.70 -23.13
C ASP A 324 33.66 16.58 -23.28
N TYR A 325 33.85 15.41 -22.68
CA TYR A 325 32.93 14.27 -22.80
C TYR A 325 33.04 13.32 -21.61
N GLY A 326 31.92 12.69 -21.26
CA GLY A 326 31.80 11.64 -20.25
C GLY A 326 31.09 10.41 -20.83
N LEU A 327 31.39 9.25 -20.28
CA LEU A 327 30.71 8.00 -20.59
C LEU A 327 30.46 7.24 -19.29
N ASP A 328 29.22 7.13 -18.91
CA ASP A 328 28.78 6.36 -17.76
C ASP A 328 28.01 5.12 -18.22
N PHE A 329 28.19 4.03 -17.51
CA PHE A 329 27.50 2.77 -17.76
C PHE A 329 26.87 2.26 -16.47
N GLY A 330 25.57 2.02 -16.51
CA GLY A 330 24.80 1.54 -15.36
C GLY A 330 24.08 0.23 -15.66
N ILE A 331 24.11 -0.69 -14.70
CA ILE A 331 23.35 -1.94 -14.70
C ILE A 331 22.61 -2.05 -13.39
N ASN A 332 21.30 -2.37 -13.47
CA ASN A 332 20.51 -2.83 -12.34
C ASN A 332 19.99 -4.24 -12.65
N TYR A 333 20.19 -5.14 -11.74
CA TYR A 333 19.72 -6.51 -11.83
C TYR A 333 18.99 -6.89 -10.54
N SER A 334 17.79 -7.45 -10.66
CA SER A 334 17.02 -7.96 -9.53
C SER A 334 16.41 -9.31 -9.83
N THR A 335 16.30 -10.14 -8.81
CA THR A 335 15.52 -11.38 -8.82
C THR A 335 14.55 -11.38 -7.68
N ASN A 336 13.39 -11.98 -7.89
CA ASN A 336 12.44 -12.29 -6.85
C ASN A 336 11.91 -13.70 -7.08
N ASN A 337 11.98 -14.53 -6.04
CA ASN A 337 11.39 -15.84 -6.01
C ASN A 337 10.31 -15.84 -4.93
N SER A 338 9.05 -15.91 -5.35
CA SER A 338 7.90 -15.95 -4.46
C SER A 338 7.33 -17.37 -4.38
N GLU A 339 6.86 -17.77 -3.22
CA GLU A 339 6.29 -19.09 -2.98
C GLU A 339 5.17 -19.01 -1.94
N VAL A 340 4.05 -19.66 -2.22
CA VAL A 340 3.01 -19.93 -1.24
C VAL A 340 3.47 -21.06 -0.33
N VAL A 341 3.87 -20.74 0.89
CA VAL A 341 4.42 -21.73 1.84
C VAL A 341 3.31 -22.55 2.46
N SER A 342 2.19 -21.92 2.79
CA SER A 342 1.02 -22.59 3.39
C SER A 342 -0.26 -21.83 3.09
N LEU A 343 -1.35 -22.58 2.98
CA LEU A 343 -2.72 -22.07 2.90
C LEU A 343 -3.50 -22.25 4.20
N GLY A 344 -2.82 -22.64 5.31
CA GLY A 344 -3.45 -22.84 6.61
C GLY A 344 -4.53 -23.94 6.63
N GLY A 345 -4.49 -24.86 5.67
CA GLY A 345 -5.50 -25.93 5.49
C GLY A 345 -6.66 -25.56 4.57
N ALA A 346 -6.68 -24.35 4.00
CA ALA A 346 -7.62 -24.02 2.93
C ALA A 346 -7.27 -24.79 1.65
N ALA A 347 -8.29 -25.15 0.87
CA ALA A 347 -8.08 -25.79 -0.42
C ALA A 347 -7.48 -24.77 -1.42
N PRO A 348 -6.68 -25.23 -2.40
CA PRO A 348 -6.23 -24.38 -3.48
C PRO A 348 -7.39 -23.68 -4.20
N PHE A 349 -7.21 -22.42 -4.61
CA PHE A 349 -8.27 -21.61 -5.22
C PHE A 349 -7.76 -20.73 -6.37
N ALA A 350 -8.69 -20.35 -7.24
CA ALA A 350 -8.38 -19.42 -8.35
C ALA A 350 -8.32 -17.99 -7.85
N ALA A 351 -7.30 -17.23 -8.27
CA ALA A 351 -7.16 -15.80 -8.03
C ALA A 351 -6.79 -15.08 -9.32
N LEU A 352 -7.55 -14.05 -9.68
CA LEU A 352 -7.33 -13.21 -10.87
C LEU A 352 -7.00 -14.03 -12.15
N ASN A 353 -5.72 -14.16 -12.47
CA ASN A 353 -5.24 -14.84 -13.66
C ASN A 353 -4.45 -16.13 -13.36
N GLY A 354 -4.52 -16.63 -12.13
CA GLY A 354 -3.71 -17.74 -11.67
C GLY A 354 -4.42 -18.64 -10.69
N TRP A 355 -3.66 -19.54 -10.12
CA TRP A 355 -4.09 -20.50 -9.13
C TRP A 355 -3.17 -20.40 -7.92
N ILE A 356 -3.75 -20.30 -6.73
CA ILE A 356 -2.99 -20.23 -5.47
C ILE A 356 -2.97 -21.63 -4.88
N GLU A 357 -1.77 -22.19 -4.76
CA GLU A 357 -1.49 -23.54 -4.28
C GLU A 357 -0.15 -23.57 -3.54
N GLU A 358 -0.06 -24.39 -2.48
CA GLU A 358 1.19 -24.54 -1.71
C GLU A 358 2.33 -25.05 -2.59
N GLY A 359 3.52 -24.48 -2.40
CA GLY A 359 4.73 -24.78 -3.16
C GLY A 359 4.79 -24.15 -4.55
N GLN A 360 3.80 -23.35 -4.94
CA GLN A 360 3.78 -22.63 -6.22
C GLN A 360 4.07 -21.12 -6.02
N PRO A 361 4.58 -20.45 -7.07
CA PRO A 361 4.73 -19.00 -7.04
C PRO A 361 3.38 -18.30 -6.84
N VAL A 362 3.40 -17.17 -6.17
CA VAL A 362 2.24 -16.26 -6.11
C VAL A 362 2.00 -15.69 -7.51
N PRO A 363 0.80 -15.85 -8.11
CA PRO A 363 0.51 -15.43 -9.47
C PRO A 363 0.47 -13.91 -9.68
#